data_3c4b30c4a58b8b248bc51902c4c7a646
#
_entry.id   3c4b30c4a58b8b248bc51902c4c7a646
#
_cell.length_a   1.000
_cell.length_b   1.000
_cell.length_c   1.000
_cell.angle_alpha   90.00
_cell.angle_beta   90.00
_cell.angle_gamma   90.00
#
_symmetry.space_group_name_H-M   'P 1'
#
loop_
_entity.id
_entity.type
_entity.pdbx_description
1 polymer ?
#
loop_
_entity_poly.entity_id
_entity_poly.type
_entity_poly.pdbx_seq_one_letter_code
_entity_poly.pdbx_strand_id
1 'polypeptide(L)'
;MPMAVLSNFLIYCVVNAFTPGPGNILALNTITNYGYKKGKPLFFGIFAGYYVVQIVCAIFVYGVNSLLPNVMGVMKYIGAAYILWLAIHIAFGKTTSENTEQSASFLKGFMLQFVNVKIYMFGVTALTGYIVGYMSSFPALLFFELVIATIGTIATCTWIGLGVLIQKFYLRHFRVINIILALTLLECIWGMLR
;
A
#
# COMPACT_ATOMS: atom_id res chain seq x y z
N MET A 1 -21.36 -14.90 -11.16
CA MET A 1 -21.33 -13.46 -10.84
C MET A 1 -21.69 -12.65 -12.08
N PRO A 2 -22.61 -11.66 -12.02
CA PRO A 2 -22.95 -10.81 -13.16
C PRO A 2 -21.74 -10.00 -13.64
N MET A 3 -21.66 -9.74 -14.97
CA MET A 3 -20.55 -8.99 -15.57
C MET A 3 -20.42 -7.57 -14.99
N ALA A 4 -21.55 -6.91 -14.72
CA ALA A 4 -21.56 -5.58 -14.10
C ALA A 4 -20.89 -5.55 -12.72
N VAL A 5 -21.10 -6.59 -11.90
CA VAL A 5 -20.45 -6.69 -10.58
C VAL A 5 -18.94 -6.88 -10.71
N LEU A 6 -18.53 -7.73 -11.67
CA LEU A 6 -17.09 -7.93 -11.95
C LEU A 6 -16.43 -6.63 -12.44
N SER A 7 -17.10 -5.89 -13.32
CA SER A 7 -16.59 -4.60 -13.80
C SER A 7 -16.44 -3.59 -12.66
N ASN A 8 -17.46 -3.47 -11.79
CA ASN A 8 -17.40 -2.58 -10.63
C ASN A 8 -16.32 -2.98 -9.65
N PHE A 9 -16.13 -4.29 -9.41
CA PHE A 9 -15.02 -4.81 -8.62
C PHE A 9 -13.66 -4.39 -9.19
N LEU A 10 -13.45 -4.58 -10.50
CA LEU A 10 -12.18 -4.21 -11.14
C LEU A 10 -11.93 -2.70 -11.10
N ILE A 11 -12.96 -1.88 -11.36
CA ILE A 11 -12.87 -0.42 -11.24
C ILE A 11 -12.50 -0.03 -9.81
N TYR A 12 -13.19 -0.60 -8.82
CA TYR A 12 -12.89 -0.37 -7.40
C TYR A 12 -11.43 -0.73 -7.08
N CYS A 13 -10.94 -1.89 -7.57
CA CYS A 13 -9.58 -2.35 -7.36
C CYS A 13 -8.55 -1.40 -7.98
N VAL A 14 -8.76 -0.99 -9.23
CA VAL A 14 -7.85 -0.07 -9.93
C VAL A 14 -7.80 1.28 -9.20
N VAL A 15 -8.96 1.88 -8.91
CA VAL A 15 -9.01 3.18 -8.21
C VAL A 15 -8.29 3.11 -6.87
N ASN A 16 -8.57 2.09 -6.05
CA ASN A 16 -7.92 1.96 -4.74
C ASN A 16 -6.41 1.68 -4.81
N ALA A 17 -5.98 0.83 -5.73
CA ALA A 17 -4.56 0.47 -5.87
C ALA A 17 -3.72 1.65 -6.36
N PHE A 18 -4.22 2.44 -7.31
CA PHE A 18 -3.48 3.54 -7.90
C PHE A 18 -3.54 4.85 -7.10
N THR A 19 -4.50 5.01 -6.17
CA THR A 19 -4.51 6.18 -5.28
C THR A 19 -3.27 6.21 -4.39
N PRO A 20 -2.75 7.41 -4.07
CA PRO A 20 -1.62 7.55 -3.16
C PRO A 20 -1.90 6.84 -1.83
N GLY A 21 -0.91 6.13 -1.34
CA GLY A 21 -0.97 5.43 -0.06
C GLY A 21 0.44 5.13 0.46
N PRO A 22 0.58 4.68 1.72
CA PRO A 22 1.89 4.54 2.36
C PRO A 22 2.89 3.71 1.55
N GLY A 23 2.45 2.58 0.97
CA GLY A 23 3.30 1.72 0.14
C GLY A 23 3.77 2.39 -1.14
N ASN A 24 2.85 3.00 -1.90
CA ASN A 24 3.15 3.69 -3.15
C ASN A 24 4.05 4.91 -2.92
N ILE A 25 3.79 5.70 -1.87
CA ILE A 25 4.59 6.87 -1.51
C ILE A 25 5.99 6.46 -1.06
N LEU A 26 6.12 5.40 -0.24
CA LEU A 26 7.42 4.89 0.17
C LEU A 26 8.21 4.37 -1.03
N ALA A 27 7.56 3.67 -1.98
CA ALA A 27 8.20 3.20 -3.20
C ALA A 27 8.70 4.37 -4.06
N LEU A 28 7.85 5.39 -4.28
CA LEU A 28 8.21 6.61 -5.01
C LEU A 28 9.38 7.34 -4.35
N ASN A 29 9.32 7.58 -3.05
CA ASN A 29 10.39 8.24 -2.29
C ASN A 29 11.70 7.44 -2.37
N THR A 30 11.61 6.11 -2.28
CA THR A 30 12.78 5.24 -2.34
C THR A 30 13.45 5.26 -3.71
N ILE A 31 12.67 5.15 -4.80
CA ILE A 31 13.24 5.15 -6.15
C ILE A 31 13.87 6.49 -6.50
N THR A 32 13.26 7.59 -6.09
CA THR A 32 13.74 8.94 -6.38
C THR A 32 15.01 9.29 -5.61
N ASN A 33 15.17 8.81 -4.37
CA ASN A 33 16.34 9.10 -3.52
C ASN A 33 17.49 8.11 -3.69
N TYR A 34 17.18 6.81 -3.84
CA TYR A 34 18.20 5.74 -3.81
C TYR A 34 18.38 5.05 -5.17
N GLY A 35 17.48 5.28 -6.13
CA GLY A 35 17.46 4.60 -7.41
C GLY A 35 17.03 3.13 -7.31
N TYR A 36 16.91 2.47 -8.48
CA TYR A 36 16.36 1.12 -8.55
C TYR A 36 17.22 0.07 -7.84
N LYS A 37 18.54 0.10 -8.05
CA LYS A 37 19.45 -0.94 -7.50
C LYS A 37 19.39 -1.00 -5.97
N LYS A 38 19.48 0.15 -5.31
CA LYS A 38 19.43 0.25 -3.84
C LYS A 38 17.99 0.10 -3.29
N GLY A 39 16.97 0.50 -4.08
CA GLY A 39 15.55 0.40 -3.71
C GLY A 39 14.95 -0.99 -3.86
N LYS A 40 15.53 -1.83 -4.72
CA LYS A 40 15.01 -3.16 -5.08
C LYS A 40 14.60 -4.04 -3.88
N PRO A 41 15.39 -4.19 -2.81
CA PRO A 41 14.97 -5.01 -1.67
C PRO A 41 13.67 -4.51 -1.04
N LEU A 42 13.51 -3.20 -0.87
CA LEU A 42 12.30 -2.62 -0.31
C LEU A 42 11.07 -2.84 -1.21
N PHE A 43 11.21 -2.72 -2.53
CA PHE A 43 10.12 -2.98 -3.48
C PHE A 43 9.63 -4.42 -3.39
N PHE A 44 10.55 -5.40 -3.35
CA PHE A 44 10.18 -6.80 -3.14
C PHE A 44 9.54 -7.04 -1.78
N GLY A 45 9.98 -6.31 -0.74
CA GLY A 45 9.32 -6.34 0.57
C GLY A 45 7.87 -5.86 0.49
N ILE A 46 7.62 -4.74 -0.19
CA ILE A 46 6.26 -4.23 -0.42
C ILE A 46 5.40 -5.28 -1.15
N PHE A 47 5.90 -5.87 -2.23
CA PHE A 47 5.16 -6.86 -3.00
C PHE A 47 4.83 -8.09 -2.15
N ALA A 48 5.83 -8.70 -1.50
CA ALA A 48 5.63 -9.86 -0.65
C ALA A 48 4.65 -9.58 0.50
N GLY A 49 4.81 -8.43 1.18
CA GLY A 49 3.92 -8.02 2.25
C GLY A 49 2.48 -7.81 1.76
N TYR A 50 2.30 -7.27 0.56
CA TYR A 50 0.98 -7.08 -0.05
C TYR A 50 0.28 -8.44 -0.24
N TYR A 51 0.93 -9.42 -0.85
CA TYR A 51 0.36 -10.76 -1.04
C TYR A 51 0.02 -11.43 0.30
N VAL A 52 0.91 -11.35 1.29
CA VAL A 52 0.66 -11.95 2.61
C VAL A 52 -0.55 -11.30 3.29
N VAL A 53 -0.66 -9.97 3.27
CA VAL A 53 -1.80 -9.28 3.87
C VAL A 53 -3.11 -9.64 3.16
N GLN A 54 -3.12 -9.77 1.83
CA GLN A 54 -4.32 -10.16 1.12
C GLN A 54 -4.72 -11.62 1.39
N ILE A 55 -3.77 -12.52 1.56
CA ILE A 55 -4.07 -13.89 2.03
C ILE A 55 -4.70 -13.85 3.42
N VAL A 56 -4.19 -13.02 4.33
CA VAL A 56 -4.78 -12.82 5.67
C VAL A 56 -6.20 -12.29 5.54
N CYS A 57 -6.49 -11.35 4.64
CA CYS A 57 -7.85 -10.85 4.39
C CYS A 57 -8.79 -11.98 3.92
N ALA A 58 -8.35 -12.86 3.00
CA ALA A 58 -9.15 -14.01 2.59
C ALA A 58 -9.51 -14.94 3.76
N ILE A 59 -8.54 -15.24 4.63
CA ILE A 59 -8.74 -16.06 5.82
C ILE A 59 -9.75 -15.40 6.77
N PHE A 60 -9.60 -14.09 7.01
CA PHE A 60 -10.50 -13.34 7.90
C PHE A 60 -11.93 -13.30 7.37
N VAL A 61 -12.10 -12.97 6.09
CA VAL A 61 -13.45 -12.90 5.48
C VAL A 61 -14.10 -14.26 5.46
N TYR A 62 -13.34 -15.36 5.27
CA TYR A 62 -13.86 -16.72 5.26
C TYR A 62 -14.23 -17.23 6.65
N GLY A 63 -13.32 -17.06 7.64
CA GLY A 63 -13.39 -17.79 8.91
C GLY A 63 -13.74 -16.95 10.15
N VAL A 64 -13.44 -15.65 10.14
CA VAL A 64 -13.42 -14.86 11.39
C VAL A 64 -14.07 -13.48 11.22
N ASN A 65 -15.12 -13.42 10.41
CA ASN A 65 -15.79 -12.17 10.07
C ASN A 65 -16.24 -11.36 11.31
N SER A 66 -16.59 -12.03 12.42
CA SER A 66 -17.01 -11.39 13.68
C SER A 66 -15.88 -10.71 14.47
N LEU A 67 -14.63 -11.13 14.32
CA LEU A 67 -13.48 -10.54 15.03
C LEU A 67 -12.79 -9.42 14.25
N LEU A 68 -13.03 -9.34 12.95
CA LEU A 68 -12.39 -8.39 12.05
C LEU A 68 -12.53 -6.93 12.51
N PRO A 69 -13.71 -6.43 12.94
CA PRO A 69 -13.86 -5.04 13.38
C PRO A 69 -12.95 -4.68 14.57
N ASN A 70 -12.79 -5.59 15.53
CA ASN A 70 -11.97 -5.36 16.72
C ASN A 70 -10.47 -5.31 16.36
N VAL A 71 -10.00 -6.26 15.53
CA VAL A 71 -8.60 -6.28 15.05
C VAL A 71 -8.29 -5.01 14.26
N MET A 72 -9.17 -4.62 13.35
CA MET A 72 -9.00 -3.39 12.57
C MET A 72 -9.06 -2.13 13.44
N GLY A 73 -9.88 -2.15 14.50
CA GLY A 73 -9.96 -1.07 15.50
C GLY A 73 -8.61 -0.79 16.17
N VAL A 74 -7.84 -1.82 16.51
CA VAL A 74 -6.49 -1.67 17.08
C VAL A 74 -5.47 -1.31 15.99
N MET A 75 -5.49 -2.00 14.86
CA MET A 75 -4.54 -1.80 13.77
C MET A 75 -4.57 -0.37 13.22
N LYS A 76 -5.73 0.30 13.19
CA LYS A 76 -5.81 1.67 12.70
C LYS A 76 -4.94 2.66 13.51
N TYR A 77 -4.84 2.49 14.84
CA TYR A 77 -4.00 3.37 15.67
C TYR A 77 -2.51 3.07 15.49
N ILE A 78 -2.13 1.78 15.44
CA ILE A 78 -0.75 1.36 15.17
C ILE A 78 -0.31 1.84 13.78
N GLY A 79 -1.17 1.63 12.78
CA GLY A 79 -0.95 2.06 11.41
C GLY A 79 -0.83 3.58 11.31
N ALA A 80 -1.73 4.33 11.97
CA ALA A 80 -1.69 5.80 12.01
C ALA A 80 -0.36 6.31 12.59
N ALA A 81 0.10 5.75 13.72
CA ALA A 81 1.36 6.12 14.33
C ALA A 81 2.56 5.86 13.40
N TYR A 82 2.57 4.71 12.71
CA TYR A 82 3.62 4.39 11.74
C TYR A 82 3.58 5.30 10.50
N ILE A 83 2.39 5.57 9.95
CA ILE A 83 2.24 6.47 8.80
C ILE A 83 2.63 7.91 9.17
N LEU A 84 2.32 8.35 10.39
CA LEU A 84 2.75 9.65 10.91
C LEU A 84 4.28 9.73 10.99
N TRP A 85 4.91 8.72 11.55
CA TRP A 85 6.38 8.62 11.58
C TRP A 85 6.97 8.68 10.16
N LEU A 86 6.39 7.93 9.21
CA LEU A 86 6.81 7.94 7.81
C LEU A 86 6.63 9.33 7.16
N ALA A 87 5.50 10.00 7.40
CA ALA A 87 5.23 11.35 6.90
C ALA A 87 6.26 12.36 7.40
N ILE A 88 6.59 12.33 8.70
CA ILE A 88 7.63 13.17 9.30
C ILE A 88 8.99 12.87 8.66
N HIS A 89 9.35 11.59 8.50
CA HIS A 89 10.61 11.18 7.89
C HIS A 89 10.75 11.65 6.43
N ILE A 90 9.66 11.63 5.68
CA ILE A 90 9.64 12.13 4.28
C ILE A 90 9.72 13.65 4.26
N ALA A 91 8.93 14.36 5.09
CA ALA A 91 8.89 15.82 5.12
C ALA A 91 10.26 16.43 5.47
N PHE A 92 10.94 15.85 6.47
CA PHE A 92 12.24 16.34 6.97
C PHE A 92 13.44 15.59 6.41
N GLY A 93 13.21 14.64 5.50
CA GLY A 93 14.27 13.91 4.82
C GLY A 93 15.22 14.85 4.07
N LYS A 94 16.50 14.50 4.04
CA LYS A 94 17.51 15.20 3.22
C LYS A 94 17.72 14.39 1.94
N THR A 95 18.06 15.07 0.83
CA THR A 95 18.57 14.38 -0.35
C THR A 95 19.82 13.59 0.04
N THR A 96 19.78 12.30 -0.14
CA THR A 96 20.93 11.44 0.20
C THR A 96 22.04 11.72 -0.82
N SER A 97 23.10 12.42 -0.41
CA SER A 97 24.36 12.39 -1.15
C SER A 97 24.86 10.94 -1.15
N GLU A 98 25.53 10.51 -2.21
CA GLU A 98 25.87 9.13 -2.60
C GLU A 98 26.55 8.23 -1.54
N ASN A 99 26.88 8.73 -0.35
CA ASN A 99 27.73 8.08 0.64
C ASN A 99 27.05 7.53 1.90
N THR A 100 25.72 7.56 2.01
CA THR A 100 25.05 6.93 3.15
C THR A 100 24.55 5.54 2.76
N GLU A 101 25.09 4.51 3.39
CA GLU A 101 24.70 3.08 3.26
C GLU A 101 23.28 2.76 3.79
N GLN A 102 22.36 3.70 3.80
CA GLN A 102 20.97 3.39 4.10
C GLN A 102 20.32 2.69 2.90
N SER A 103 20.63 1.39 2.77
CA SER A 103 19.94 0.54 1.80
C SER A 103 18.46 0.44 2.19
N ALA A 104 17.59 0.58 1.21
CA ALA A 104 16.19 0.31 1.38
C ALA A 104 15.99 -1.18 1.70
N SER A 105 15.61 -1.49 2.94
CA SER A 105 15.52 -2.85 3.45
C SER A 105 14.24 -3.54 3.00
N PHE A 106 14.32 -4.84 2.65
CA PHE A 106 13.16 -5.70 2.40
C PHE A 106 12.18 -5.68 3.58
N LEU A 107 12.71 -5.83 4.81
CA LEU A 107 11.88 -5.88 6.01
C LEU A 107 11.08 -4.59 6.21
N LYS A 108 11.64 -3.43 5.89
CA LYS A 108 10.95 -2.14 5.98
C LYS A 108 9.74 -2.08 5.02
N GLY A 109 9.91 -2.52 3.78
CA GLY A 109 8.82 -2.60 2.81
C GLY A 109 7.76 -3.62 3.19
N PHE A 110 8.20 -4.79 3.69
CA PHE A 110 7.35 -5.89 4.11
C PHE A 110 6.50 -5.50 5.34
N MET A 111 7.13 -5.02 6.41
CA MET A 111 6.44 -4.64 7.65
C MET A 111 5.47 -3.48 7.46
N LEU A 112 5.77 -2.54 6.57
CA LEU A 112 4.84 -1.47 6.23
C LEU A 112 3.46 -2.02 5.81
N GLN A 113 3.40 -3.13 5.09
CA GLN A 113 2.13 -3.65 4.62
C GLN A 113 1.25 -4.17 5.77
N PHE A 114 1.85 -4.73 6.83
CA PHE A 114 1.10 -5.20 7.99
C PHE A 114 0.47 -4.08 8.82
N VAL A 115 1.08 -2.91 8.86
CA VAL A 115 0.53 -1.73 9.56
C VAL A 115 -0.27 -0.81 8.64
N ASN A 116 -0.32 -1.12 7.35
CA ASN A 116 -1.04 -0.34 6.34
C ASN A 116 -2.52 -0.73 6.30
N VAL A 117 -3.32 -0.12 7.18
CA VAL A 117 -4.77 -0.40 7.27
C VAL A 117 -5.49 -0.22 5.93
N LYS A 118 -5.00 0.66 5.05
CA LYS A 118 -5.59 0.88 3.73
C LYS A 118 -5.72 -0.43 2.94
N ILE A 119 -4.70 -1.30 2.94
CA ILE A 119 -4.74 -2.54 2.15
C ILE A 119 -5.67 -3.59 2.76
N TYR A 120 -5.82 -3.63 4.08
CA TYR A 120 -6.83 -4.48 4.72
C TYR A 120 -8.24 -4.01 4.39
N MET A 121 -8.52 -2.70 4.55
CA MET A 121 -9.82 -2.13 4.16
C MET A 121 -10.11 -2.37 2.69
N PHE A 122 -9.10 -2.24 1.85
CA PHE A 122 -9.22 -2.49 0.42
C PHE A 122 -9.65 -3.93 0.13
N GLY A 123 -8.92 -4.94 0.64
CA GLY A 123 -9.24 -6.36 0.43
C GLY A 123 -10.60 -6.73 1.03
N VAL A 124 -10.79 -6.45 2.32
CA VAL A 124 -12.05 -6.79 3.00
C VAL A 124 -13.27 -6.15 2.33
N THR A 125 -13.21 -4.87 1.98
CA THR A 125 -14.33 -4.18 1.31
C THR A 125 -14.57 -4.75 -0.09
N ALA A 126 -13.50 -5.06 -0.83
CA ALA A 126 -13.62 -5.66 -2.16
C ALA A 126 -14.30 -7.03 -2.10
N LEU A 127 -13.87 -7.91 -1.17
CA LEU A 127 -14.50 -9.22 -1.00
C LEU A 127 -15.93 -9.13 -0.51
N THR A 128 -16.17 -8.41 0.58
CA THR A 128 -17.51 -8.34 1.21
C THR A 128 -18.51 -7.59 0.35
N GLY A 129 -18.08 -6.53 -0.34
CA GLY A 129 -18.96 -5.70 -1.16
C GLY A 129 -19.29 -6.28 -2.54
N TYR A 130 -18.40 -7.10 -3.11
CA TYR A 130 -18.54 -7.54 -4.50
C TYR A 130 -18.55 -9.05 -4.69
N ILE A 131 -17.87 -9.83 -3.82
CA ILE A 131 -17.60 -11.24 -4.08
C ILE A 131 -18.43 -12.17 -3.21
N VAL A 132 -18.46 -11.94 -1.88
CA VAL A 132 -19.07 -12.86 -0.89
C VAL A 132 -20.53 -13.18 -1.20
N GLY A 133 -21.32 -12.22 -1.71
CA GLY A 133 -22.72 -12.43 -2.10
C GLY A 133 -22.92 -13.42 -3.25
N TYR A 134 -21.86 -13.77 -3.99
CA TYR A 134 -21.88 -14.67 -5.14
C TYR A 134 -21.01 -15.90 -4.96
N MET A 135 -19.87 -15.75 -4.27
CA MET A 135 -18.88 -16.80 -4.06
C MET A 135 -18.28 -16.66 -2.67
N SER A 136 -18.56 -17.61 -1.78
CA SER A 136 -18.11 -17.59 -0.39
C SER A 136 -17.11 -18.70 -0.06
N SER A 137 -16.72 -19.55 -1.02
CA SER A 137 -15.72 -20.59 -0.78
C SER A 137 -14.33 -20.01 -0.61
N PHE A 138 -13.53 -20.57 0.29
CA PHE A 138 -12.16 -20.08 0.54
C PHE A 138 -11.30 -19.99 -0.73
N PRO A 139 -11.28 -20.99 -1.64
CA PRO A 139 -10.50 -20.88 -2.87
C PRO A 139 -10.92 -19.69 -3.75
N ALA A 140 -12.22 -19.38 -3.81
CA ALA A 140 -12.71 -18.23 -4.58
C ALA A 140 -12.27 -16.91 -3.93
N LEU A 141 -12.43 -16.76 -2.62
CA LEU A 141 -11.99 -15.57 -1.89
C LEU A 141 -10.48 -15.36 -2.03
N LEU A 142 -9.69 -16.42 -1.88
CA LEU A 142 -8.24 -16.39 -2.07
C LEU A 142 -7.86 -15.98 -3.49
N PHE A 143 -8.54 -16.50 -4.52
CA PHE A 143 -8.30 -16.13 -5.91
C PHE A 143 -8.49 -14.61 -6.12
N PHE A 144 -9.61 -14.06 -5.65
CA PHE A 144 -9.87 -12.63 -5.79
C PHE A 144 -8.89 -11.76 -5.01
N GLU A 145 -8.44 -12.19 -3.83
CA GLU A 145 -7.40 -11.48 -3.08
C GLU A 145 -6.04 -11.53 -3.79
N LEU A 146 -5.69 -12.63 -4.44
CA LEU A 146 -4.48 -12.68 -5.26
C LEU A 146 -4.57 -11.76 -6.49
N VAL A 147 -5.76 -11.60 -7.07
CA VAL A 147 -6.01 -10.60 -8.13
C VAL A 147 -5.81 -9.18 -7.58
N ILE A 148 -6.36 -8.88 -6.39
CA ILE A 148 -6.17 -7.58 -5.72
C ILE A 148 -4.68 -7.32 -5.45
N ALA A 149 -3.95 -8.30 -4.91
CA ALA A 149 -2.52 -8.19 -4.66
C ALA A 149 -1.72 -7.92 -5.94
N THR A 150 -2.10 -8.57 -7.04
CA THR A 150 -1.47 -8.38 -8.34
C THR A 150 -1.72 -6.97 -8.88
N ILE A 151 -2.95 -6.47 -8.82
CA ILE A 151 -3.29 -5.10 -9.22
C ILE A 151 -2.53 -4.09 -8.36
N GLY A 152 -2.44 -4.30 -7.04
CA GLY A 152 -1.68 -3.47 -6.11
C GLY A 152 -0.18 -3.45 -6.42
N THR A 153 0.38 -4.60 -6.77
CA THR A 153 1.78 -4.72 -7.19
C THR A 153 2.05 -3.97 -8.50
N ILE A 154 1.15 -4.11 -9.49
CA ILE A 154 1.23 -3.35 -10.75
C ILE A 154 1.16 -1.85 -10.49
N ALA A 155 0.25 -1.41 -9.63
CA ALA A 155 0.14 0.00 -9.24
C ALA A 155 1.43 0.49 -8.60
N THR A 156 2.02 -0.24 -7.66
CA THR A 156 3.30 0.12 -7.03
C THR A 156 4.43 0.15 -8.06
N CYS A 157 4.49 -0.79 -9.02
CA CYS A 157 5.45 -0.75 -10.12
C CYS A 157 5.27 0.52 -10.98
N THR A 158 4.03 0.94 -11.22
CA THR A 158 3.75 2.20 -11.93
C THR A 158 4.27 3.41 -11.16
N TRP A 159 4.07 3.46 -9.83
CA TRP A 159 4.62 4.52 -8.98
C TRP A 159 6.16 4.54 -8.99
N ILE A 160 6.81 3.37 -9.02
CA ILE A 160 8.27 3.24 -9.17
C ILE A 160 8.70 3.78 -10.54
N GLY A 161 8.02 3.37 -11.62
CA GLY A 161 8.29 3.85 -12.98
C GLY A 161 8.12 5.36 -13.12
N LEU A 162 7.03 5.92 -12.58
CA LEU A 162 6.84 7.37 -12.51
C LEU A 162 7.98 8.06 -11.74
N GLY A 163 8.41 7.47 -10.62
CA GLY A 163 9.54 7.99 -9.85
C GLY A 163 10.84 8.07 -10.65
N VAL A 164 11.13 7.08 -11.51
CA VAL A 164 12.28 7.13 -12.43
C VAL A 164 12.15 8.29 -13.42
N LEU A 165 10.97 8.44 -14.02
CA LEU A 165 10.73 9.49 -15.01
C LEU A 165 10.85 10.90 -14.43
N ILE A 166 10.34 11.11 -13.21
CA ILE A 166 10.32 12.43 -12.57
C ILE A 166 11.54 12.67 -11.67
N GLN A 167 12.51 11.76 -11.59
CA GLN A 167 13.61 11.84 -10.63
C GLN A 167 14.35 13.19 -10.66
N LYS A 168 14.70 13.69 -11.85
CA LYS A 168 15.37 15.00 -11.99
C LYS A 168 14.52 16.15 -11.48
N PHE A 169 13.22 16.12 -11.79
CA PHE A 169 12.26 17.12 -11.33
C PHE A 169 12.06 17.02 -9.81
N TYR A 170 11.93 15.80 -9.29
CA TYR A 170 11.83 15.51 -7.86
C TYR A 170 13.02 16.08 -7.08
N LEU A 171 14.24 15.78 -7.52
CA LEU A 171 15.47 16.28 -6.84
C LEU A 171 15.58 17.81 -6.88
N ARG A 172 15.13 18.44 -7.97
CA ARG A 172 15.10 19.91 -8.08
C ARG A 172 14.10 20.57 -7.12
N HIS A 173 12.95 19.92 -6.89
CA HIS A 173 11.85 20.44 -6.05
C HIS A 173 11.65 19.58 -4.79
N PHE A 174 12.69 18.94 -4.31
CA PHE A 174 12.68 17.92 -3.28
C PHE A 174 11.84 18.31 -2.05
N ARG A 175 12.02 19.50 -1.48
CA ARG A 175 11.29 19.95 -0.29
C ARG A 175 9.79 20.07 -0.54
N VAL A 176 9.40 20.67 -1.65
CA VAL A 176 7.98 20.89 -1.99
C VAL A 176 7.29 19.56 -2.19
N ILE A 177 7.91 18.67 -2.96
CA ILE A 177 7.32 17.34 -3.25
C ILE A 177 7.23 16.49 -1.97
N ASN A 178 8.25 16.50 -1.12
CA ASN A 178 8.21 15.78 0.13
C ASN A 178 7.12 16.30 1.09
N ILE A 179 6.90 17.60 1.14
CA ILE A 179 5.78 18.17 1.91
C ILE A 179 4.45 17.71 1.34
N ILE A 180 4.25 17.72 0.02
CA ILE A 180 3.03 17.22 -0.62
C ILE A 180 2.81 15.74 -0.30
N LEU A 181 3.85 14.90 -0.41
CA LEU A 181 3.76 13.47 -0.08
C LEU A 181 3.43 13.25 1.41
N ALA A 182 4.03 14.04 2.31
CA ALA A 182 3.72 13.98 3.73
C ALA A 182 2.28 14.40 4.03
N LEU A 183 1.77 15.46 3.39
CA LEU A 183 0.37 15.89 3.52
C LEU A 183 -0.59 14.80 3.02
N THR A 184 -0.27 14.14 1.91
CA THR A 184 -1.06 13.00 1.41
C THR A 184 -1.09 11.84 2.41
N LEU A 185 0.02 11.57 3.11
CA LEU A 185 0.06 10.57 4.18
C LEU A 185 -0.78 10.99 5.40
N LEU A 186 -0.78 12.29 5.76
CA LEU A 186 -1.66 12.80 6.82
C LEU A 186 -3.15 12.68 6.45
N GLU A 187 -3.50 12.91 5.19
CA GLU A 187 -4.85 12.64 4.69
C GLU A 187 -5.23 11.17 4.81
N CYS A 188 -4.30 10.24 4.50
CA CYS A 188 -4.52 8.81 4.71
C CYS A 188 -4.80 8.47 6.18
N ILE A 189 -4.07 9.10 7.13
CA ILE A 189 -4.32 8.95 8.57
C ILE A 189 -5.71 9.45 8.93
N TRP A 190 -6.09 10.64 8.45
CA TRP A 190 -7.40 11.22 8.71
C TRP A 190 -8.53 10.31 8.21
N GLY A 191 -8.44 9.83 6.97
CA GLY A 191 -9.41 8.89 6.41
C GLY A 191 -9.49 7.55 7.14
N MET A 192 -8.38 7.12 7.77
CA MET A 192 -8.32 5.86 8.52
C MET A 192 -8.89 5.97 9.94
N LEU A 193 -8.80 7.15 10.58
CA LEU A 193 -9.26 7.37 11.95
C LEU A 193 -10.73 7.80 12.03
N ARG A 194 -11.28 8.29 10.95
CA ARG A 194 -12.67 8.72 10.82
C ARG A 194 -13.60 7.53 10.58
#